data_cd2e8481f3c6cac43ab0a97dea225ddd
#
_entry.id   cd2e8481f3c6cac43ab0a97dea225ddd
#
_cell.length_a   1.000
_cell.length_b   1.000
_cell.length_c   1.000
_cell.angle_alpha   90.00
_cell.angle_beta   90.00
_cell.angle_gamma   90.00
#
_symmetry.space_group_name_H-M   'P 1'
#
loop_
_entity.id
_entity.type
_entity.pdbx_description
1 polymer ?
#
loop_
_entity_poly.entity_id
_entity_poly.type
_entity_poly.pdbx_seq_one_letter_code
_entity_poly.pdbx_strand_id
1 'polypeptide(L)'
;MKYSVTYTNQFLKDVRLCKKQGKNMDKLFAVVEQIADGLPLPVKNSDHFLEGNYGGCRECHIEPDWLLIYRLHKEQVQLVLLRTGSHARLF
;
A
#
# COMPACT_ATOMS: atom_id res chain seq x y z
N MET A 1 -6.36 -1.38 16.21
CA MET A 1 -5.28 -1.52 15.19
C MET A 1 -3.97 -1.89 15.88
N LYS A 2 -3.21 -2.78 15.28
CA LYS A 2 -1.88 -3.13 15.78
C LYS A 2 -0.84 -2.08 15.42
N TYR A 3 -0.97 -1.47 14.23
CA TYR A 3 -0.05 -0.45 13.72
C TYR A 3 -0.78 0.88 13.56
N SER A 4 -0.13 1.97 13.94
CA SER A 4 -0.62 3.30 13.59
C SER A 4 -0.27 3.60 12.13
N VAL A 5 -1.18 4.26 11.41
CA VAL A 5 -1.04 4.48 9.98
C VAL A 5 -0.61 5.92 9.72
N THR A 6 0.46 6.08 8.94
CA THR A 6 0.88 7.37 8.39
C THR A 6 1.03 7.23 6.88
N TYR A 7 1.18 8.36 6.18
CA TYR A 7 1.30 8.33 4.72
C TYR A 7 2.14 9.50 4.24
N THR A 8 2.72 9.35 3.05
CA THR A 8 3.51 10.39 2.41
C THR A 8 2.62 11.37 1.64
N ASN A 9 3.13 12.56 1.36
CA ASN A 9 2.45 13.51 0.48
C ASN A 9 2.24 12.94 -0.92
N GLN A 10 3.20 12.15 -1.41
CA GLN A 10 3.08 11.49 -2.70
C GLN A 10 1.94 10.48 -2.71
N PHE A 11 1.74 9.74 -1.61
CA PHE A 11 0.62 8.82 -1.48
C PHE A 11 -0.72 9.55 -1.62
N LEU A 12 -0.86 10.74 -0.99
CA LEU A 12 -2.07 11.54 -1.11
C LEU A 12 -2.35 11.95 -2.56
N LYS A 13 -1.32 12.35 -3.29
CA LYS A 13 -1.45 12.69 -4.72
C LYS A 13 -1.87 11.46 -5.52
N ASP A 14 -1.29 10.32 -5.23
CA ASP A 14 -1.62 9.05 -5.88
C ASP A 14 -3.09 8.67 -5.63
N VAL A 15 -3.58 8.83 -4.41
CA VAL A 15 -4.99 8.56 -4.06
C VAL A 15 -5.92 9.45 -4.86
N ARG A 16 -5.61 10.74 -4.97
CA ARG A 16 -6.43 11.67 -5.77
C ARG A 16 -6.54 11.23 -7.23
N LEU A 17 -5.42 10.79 -7.80
CA LEU A 17 -5.41 10.29 -9.18
C LEU A 17 -6.22 9.01 -9.30
N CYS A 18 -6.07 8.08 -8.37
CA CYS A 18 -6.86 6.85 -8.35
C CYS A 18 -8.35 7.13 -8.31
N LYS A 19 -8.78 8.10 -7.50
CA LYS A 19 -10.19 8.54 -7.45
C LYS A 19 -10.67 9.06 -8.79
N LYS A 20 -9.85 9.91 -9.44
CA LYS A 20 -10.19 10.44 -10.78
C LYS A 20 -10.31 9.33 -11.82
N GLN A 21 -9.54 8.26 -11.67
CA GLN A 21 -9.58 7.10 -12.56
C GLN A 21 -10.76 6.18 -12.27
N GLY A 22 -11.58 6.50 -11.28
CA GLY A 22 -12.74 5.70 -10.93
C GLY A 22 -12.44 4.44 -10.13
N LYS A 23 -11.24 4.34 -9.54
CA LYS A 23 -10.89 3.18 -8.71
C LYS A 23 -11.70 3.17 -7.41
N ASN A 24 -12.05 1.97 -6.95
CA ASN A 24 -12.84 1.80 -5.73
C ASN A 24 -11.96 1.96 -4.49
N MET A 25 -12.03 3.11 -3.84
CA MET A 25 -11.23 3.42 -2.65
C MET A 25 -11.51 2.47 -1.49
N ASP A 26 -12.70 1.88 -1.40
CA ASP A 26 -13.03 0.92 -0.35
C ASP A 26 -12.12 -0.31 -0.41
N LYS A 27 -11.71 -0.72 -1.61
CA LYS A 27 -10.77 -1.83 -1.78
C LYS A 27 -9.41 -1.49 -1.20
N LEU A 28 -8.91 -0.27 -1.47
CA LEU A 28 -7.64 0.20 -0.92
C LEU A 28 -7.71 0.24 0.61
N PHE A 29 -8.76 0.84 1.17
CA PHE A 29 -8.90 1.00 2.61
C PHE A 29 -9.05 -0.34 3.32
N ALA A 30 -9.73 -1.31 2.71
CA ALA A 30 -9.86 -2.66 3.27
C ALA A 30 -8.49 -3.34 3.40
N VAL A 31 -7.63 -3.20 2.39
CA VAL A 31 -6.28 -3.76 2.42
C VAL A 31 -5.43 -3.06 3.48
N VAL A 32 -5.46 -1.73 3.52
CA VAL A 32 -4.74 -0.93 4.53
C VAL A 32 -5.15 -1.33 5.94
N GLU A 33 -6.45 -1.46 6.18
CA GLU A 33 -6.97 -1.84 7.49
C GLU A 33 -6.47 -3.23 7.91
N GLN A 34 -6.46 -4.19 6.99
CA GLN A 34 -5.97 -5.53 7.28
C GLN A 34 -4.50 -5.53 7.64
N ILE A 35 -3.66 -4.78 6.90
CA ILE A 35 -2.24 -4.63 7.23
C ILE A 35 -2.08 -3.94 8.59
N ALA A 36 -2.85 -2.89 8.84
CA ALA A 36 -2.79 -2.13 10.10
C ALA A 36 -3.20 -2.98 11.31
N ASP A 37 -4.09 -3.94 11.12
CA ASP A 37 -4.51 -4.86 12.16
C ASP A 37 -3.51 -6.00 12.39
N GLY A 38 -2.44 -6.05 11.58
CA GLY A 38 -1.41 -7.08 11.71
C GLY A 38 -1.84 -8.44 11.16
N LEU A 39 -2.86 -8.47 10.32
CA LEU A 39 -3.36 -9.69 9.71
C LEU A 39 -2.65 -9.96 8.39
N PRO A 40 -2.40 -11.24 8.03
CA PRO A 40 -1.81 -11.56 6.74
C PRO A 40 -2.80 -11.26 5.61
N LEU A 41 -2.26 -10.80 4.47
CA LEU A 41 -3.08 -10.58 3.28
C LEU A 41 -3.32 -11.92 2.55
N PRO A 42 -4.48 -12.08 1.88
CA PRO A 42 -4.72 -13.24 1.02
C PRO A 42 -3.64 -13.36 -0.07
N VAL A 43 -3.38 -14.59 -0.51
CA VAL A 43 -2.37 -14.87 -1.55
C VAL A 43 -2.62 -14.07 -2.82
N LYS A 44 -3.87 -13.83 -3.18
CA LYS A 44 -4.25 -13.03 -4.38
C LYS A 44 -3.68 -11.62 -4.36
N ASN A 45 -3.35 -11.06 -3.20
CA ASN A 45 -2.77 -9.72 -3.09
C ASN A 45 -1.26 -9.70 -3.35
N SER A 46 -0.61 -10.85 -3.49
CA SER A 46 0.82 -10.98 -3.87
C SER A 46 1.74 -10.09 -3.03
N ASP A 47 1.54 -10.08 -1.71
CA ASP A 47 2.34 -9.26 -0.79
C ASP A 47 3.78 -9.78 -0.72
N HIS A 48 4.76 -8.92 -1.02
CA HIS A 48 6.18 -9.30 -1.05
C HIS A 48 7.09 -8.09 -0.85
N PHE A 49 8.35 -8.36 -0.48
CA PHE A 49 9.36 -7.32 -0.37
C PHE A 49 9.83 -6.84 -1.73
N LEU A 50 10.16 -5.56 -1.81
CA LEU A 50 10.75 -4.94 -3.00
C LEU A 50 12.25 -4.76 -2.86
N GLU A 51 12.93 -4.65 -4.00
CA GLU A 51 14.35 -4.39 -4.11
C GLU A 51 14.60 -3.07 -4.85
N GLY A 52 15.87 -2.67 -4.98
CA GLY A 52 16.23 -1.46 -5.71
C GLY A 52 15.80 -0.19 -5.00
N ASN A 53 15.21 0.74 -5.74
CA ASN A 53 14.81 2.05 -5.23
C ASN A 53 13.79 1.98 -4.09
N TYR A 54 13.02 0.90 -4.03
CA TYR A 54 12.04 0.66 -2.98
C TYR A 54 12.51 -0.37 -1.97
N GLY A 55 13.82 -0.57 -1.84
CA GLY A 55 14.39 -1.52 -0.90
C GLY A 55 13.90 -1.27 0.53
N GLY A 56 13.56 -2.33 1.24
CA GLY A 56 12.98 -2.25 2.58
C GLY A 56 11.49 -2.01 2.62
N CYS A 57 10.86 -1.74 1.47
CA CYS A 57 9.42 -1.60 1.35
C CYS A 57 8.78 -2.92 0.93
N ARG A 58 7.48 -3.01 1.10
CA ARG A 58 6.67 -4.11 0.62
C ARG A 58 5.69 -3.60 -0.43
N GLU A 59 5.29 -4.49 -1.33
CA GLU A 59 4.26 -4.23 -2.33
C GLU A 59 3.15 -5.25 -2.17
N CYS A 60 1.91 -4.81 -2.33
CA CYS A 60 0.79 -5.73 -2.51
C CYS A 60 -0.11 -5.21 -3.63
N HIS A 61 -0.93 -6.11 -4.19
CA HIS A 61 -1.86 -5.79 -5.26
C HIS A 61 -3.25 -5.58 -4.69
N ILE A 62 -3.82 -4.40 -4.89
CA ILE A 62 -5.25 -4.14 -4.61
C ILE A 62 -6.08 -4.78 -5.71
N GLU A 63 -5.64 -4.61 -6.96
CA GLU A 63 -6.13 -5.26 -8.17
C GLU A 63 -4.92 -5.63 -9.03
N PRO A 64 -5.04 -6.42 -10.11
CA PRO A 64 -3.88 -6.89 -10.87
C PRO A 64 -2.89 -5.80 -11.30
N ASP A 65 -3.37 -4.60 -11.66
CA ASP A 65 -2.50 -3.47 -11.98
C ASP A 65 -2.76 -2.27 -11.06
N TRP A 66 -3.13 -2.51 -9.84
CA TRP A 66 -3.27 -1.45 -8.83
C TRP A 66 -2.52 -1.87 -7.59
N LEU A 67 -1.36 -1.24 -7.37
CA LEU A 67 -0.40 -1.60 -6.33
C LEU A 67 -0.47 -0.66 -5.14
N LEU A 68 -0.08 -1.17 -4.00
CA LEU A 68 0.20 -0.38 -2.79
C LEU A 68 1.62 -0.68 -2.36
N ILE A 69 2.46 0.36 -2.26
CA ILE A 69 3.81 0.26 -1.72
C ILE A 69 3.79 0.84 -0.31
N TYR A 70 4.23 0.06 0.66
CA TYR A 70 4.19 0.43 2.07
C TYR A 70 5.41 -0.09 2.81
N ARG A 71 5.60 0.42 4.03
CA ARG A 71 6.66 -0.03 4.93
C ARG A 71 6.09 -0.30 6.30
N LEU A 72 6.47 -1.44 6.89
CA LEU A 72 6.12 -1.78 8.26
C LEU A 72 7.35 -1.58 9.14
N HIS A 73 7.23 -0.69 10.12
CA HIS A 73 8.20 -0.51 11.19
C HIS A 73 7.69 -1.24 12.42
N LYS A 74 8.04 -2.51 12.56
CA LYS A 74 7.47 -3.37 13.61
C LYS A 74 7.83 -2.89 15.01
N GLU A 75 9.05 -2.39 15.20
CA GLU A 75 9.49 -1.90 16.51
C GLU A 75 8.75 -0.63 16.93
N GLN A 76 8.48 0.27 15.98
CA GLN A 76 7.73 1.50 16.22
C GLN A 76 6.22 1.29 16.11
N VAL A 77 5.79 0.09 15.75
CA VAL A 77 4.37 -0.25 15.56
C VAL A 77 3.71 0.70 14.56
N GLN A 78 4.41 0.97 13.43
CA GLN A 78 3.98 1.96 12.45
C GLN A 78 3.87 1.38 11.05
N LEU A 79 2.79 1.69 10.36
CA LEU A 79 2.57 1.41 8.93
C LEU A 79 2.66 2.72 8.17
N VAL A 80 3.58 2.80 7.21
CA VAL A 80 3.75 3.97 6.35
C VAL A 80 3.30 3.63 4.94
N LEU A 81 2.32 4.37 4.42
CA LEU A 81 1.82 4.22 3.05
C LEU A 81 2.63 5.15 2.15
N LEU A 82 3.38 4.59 1.19
CA LEU A 82 4.33 5.35 0.37
C LEU A 82 3.76 5.73 -0.98
N ARG A 83 3.21 4.77 -1.72
CA ARG A 83 2.70 4.97 -3.07
C ARG A 83 1.51 4.05 -3.35
N THR A 84 0.64 4.48 -4.28
CA THR A 84 -0.38 3.60 -4.85
C THR A 84 -0.65 4.00 -6.30
N GLY A 85 -0.85 3.02 -7.17
CA GLY A 85 -1.09 3.25 -8.59
C GLY A 85 -0.75 2.03 -9.42
N SER A 86 -0.68 2.22 -10.74
CA SER A 86 -0.32 1.17 -11.69
C SER A 86 1.19 0.89 -11.70
N HIS A 87 1.59 -0.26 -12.25
CA HIS A 87 3.01 -0.57 -12.46
C HIS A 87 3.72 0.52 -13.28
N ALA A 88 3.10 0.95 -14.37
CA ALA A 88 3.70 1.95 -15.25
C ALA A 88 3.94 3.28 -14.53
N ARG A 89 3.09 3.61 -13.56
CA ARG A 89 3.22 4.87 -12.82
C ARG A 89 4.25 4.78 -11.69
N LEU A 90 4.37 3.62 -11.04
CA LEU A 90 5.23 3.48 -9.85
C LEU A 90 6.64 3.00 -10.17
N PHE A 91 6.83 2.38 -11.33
CA PHE A 91 8.13 1.78 -11.71
C PHE A 91 8.65 2.23 -13.08
#